data_15b27aafffe35648017dcac17778c1c9
#
_entry.id   15b27aafffe35648017dcac17778c1c9
#
_cell.length_a   1.000
_cell.length_b   1.000
_cell.length_c   1.000
_cell.angle_alpha   90.00
_cell.angle_beta   90.00
_cell.angle_gamma   90.00
#
_symmetry.space_group_name_H-M   'P 1'
#
loop_
_entity.id
_entity.type
_entity.pdbx_description
1 polymer ?
#
loop_
_entity_poly.entity_id
_entity_poly.type
_entity_poly.pdbx_seq_one_letter_code
_entity_poly.pdbx_strand_id
1 'polypeptide(L)'
;MAIRKYKPTTPGRRGASGSDFSEITRSTPEKSLTRPVHSKGGRNVHGRVTARHQGGGHKRTYRLIDFRRHDKDGVPAKVAHIEYDPNRTSRIALLHYVDGEKRYILAPQGLKQGDRVENGAGADIKPGNAMPLRYIPTGTMMHAIELRPGGGAKIARSAGSAVQLLAKEGAYAALRMPSGEIRRVSVDCRATVGEVGNAEQGNIKLGKAGRNRWKGKRPSVRGVAMNPVDHPLGGGEGKSSGGRHPVSPWGKPEGRTRKAHKPSDRLISRRRGKNKR
;
A
#
# COMPACT_ATOMS: atom_id res chain seq x y z
N MET A 1 -12.42 0.52 13.76
CA MET A 1 -11.39 1.52 14.20
C MET A 1 -12.07 2.84 14.34
N ALA A 2 -11.82 3.58 15.43
CA ALA A 2 -12.40 4.91 15.61
C ALA A 2 -11.44 6.00 15.10
N ILE A 3 -11.96 6.95 14.35
CA ILE A 3 -11.24 8.16 13.95
C ILE A 3 -11.42 9.19 15.06
N ARG A 4 -10.33 9.58 15.70
CA ARG A 4 -10.32 10.67 16.68
C ARG A 4 -10.42 12.02 15.96
N LYS A 5 -11.45 12.79 16.23
CA LYS A 5 -11.57 14.20 15.83
C LYS A 5 -10.91 15.09 16.89
N TYR A 6 -10.17 16.09 16.46
CA TYR A 6 -9.56 17.05 17.38
C TYR A 6 -10.51 18.21 17.66
N LYS A 7 -10.44 18.79 18.86
CA LYS A 7 -11.17 20.02 19.21
C LYS A 7 -10.72 21.17 18.30
N PRO A 8 -11.62 22.07 17.86
CA PRO A 8 -11.33 23.15 16.91
C PRO A 8 -10.64 24.36 17.58
N THR A 9 -9.54 24.12 18.32
CA THR A 9 -8.82 25.15 19.07
C THR A 9 -7.98 26.08 18.21
N THR A 10 -7.60 25.64 16.99
CA THR A 10 -6.83 26.44 16.03
C THR A 10 -7.31 26.12 14.61
N PRO A 11 -7.06 27.01 13.61
CA PRO A 11 -7.44 26.74 12.22
C PRO A 11 -6.93 25.40 11.69
N GLY A 12 -5.71 25.00 12.03
CA GLY A 12 -5.14 23.71 11.61
C GLY A 12 -5.74 22.50 12.32
N ARG A 13 -6.33 22.68 13.52
CA ARG A 13 -6.99 21.57 14.25
C ARG A 13 -8.47 21.44 13.94
N ARG A 14 -9.13 22.51 13.50
CA ARG A 14 -10.57 22.54 13.20
C ARG A 14 -11.01 21.40 12.26
N GLY A 15 -10.26 21.14 11.21
CA GLY A 15 -10.54 20.07 10.25
C GLY A 15 -9.65 18.83 10.39
N ALA A 16 -8.85 18.73 11.48
CA ALA A 16 -7.91 17.64 11.65
C ALA A 16 -8.56 16.42 12.32
N SER A 17 -8.14 15.25 11.89
CA SER A 17 -8.44 14.00 12.55
C SER A 17 -7.20 13.09 12.63
N GLY A 18 -7.28 12.03 13.39
CA GLY A 18 -6.21 11.05 13.54
C GLY A 18 -6.75 9.68 13.87
N SER A 19 -5.91 8.67 13.80
CA SER A 19 -6.24 7.35 14.34
C SER A 19 -6.26 7.39 15.87
N ASP A 20 -7.15 6.62 16.48
CA ASP A 20 -7.19 6.43 17.94
C ASP A 20 -6.14 5.43 18.44
N PHE A 21 -5.57 4.63 17.53
CA PHE A 21 -4.60 3.57 17.82
C PHE A 21 -5.09 2.45 18.75
N SER A 22 -6.41 2.30 18.93
CA SER A 22 -7.01 1.29 19.82
C SER A 22 -6.62 -0.16 19.51
N GLU A 23 -6.30 -0.46 18.25
CA GLU A 23 -5.89 -1.79 17.80
C GLU A 23 -4.43 -2.13 18.14
N ILE A 24 -3.62 -1.15 18.53
CA ILE A 24 -2.20 -1.35 18.77
C ILE A 24 -1.98 -1.88 20.17
N THR A 25 -1.30 -3.04 20.24
CA THR A 25 -0.99 -3.71 21.51
C THR A 25 0.42 -3.44 22.01
N ARG A 26 1.32 -2.97 21.12
CA ARG A 26 2.70 -2.64 21.43
C ARG A 26 3.17 -1.41 20.65
N SER A 27 3.81 -0.47 21.33
CA SER A 27 4.33 0.79 20.71
C SER A 27 5.76 0.67 20.20
N THR A 28 6.58 -0.21 20.77
CA THR A 28 7.99 -0.41 20.41
C THR A 28 8.16 -1.56 19.43
N PRO A 29 8.89 -1.37 18.31
CA PRO A 29 9.12 -2.44 17.35
C PRO A 29 10.14 -3.47 17.87
N GLU A 30 10.10 -4.68 17.32
CA GLU A 30 11.11 -5.71 17.53
C GLU A 30 12.43 -5.26 16.87
N LYS A 31 13.48 -5.08 17.67
CA LYS A 31 14.77 -4.50 17.23
C LYS A 31 15.44 -5.32 16.12
N SER A 32 15.44 -6.65 16.24
CA SER A 32 16.03 -7.57 15.27
C SER A 32 15.41 -7.45 13.87
N LEU A 33 14.13 -7.06 13.79
CA LEU A 33 13.35 -6.90 12.56
C LEU A 33 13.31 -5.45 12.06
N THR A 34 14.18 -4.58 12.55
CA THR A 34 14.24 -3.17 12.10
C THR A 34 15.54 -2.87 11.37
N ARG A 35 15.45 -1.96 10.40
CA ARG A 35 16.60 -1.43 9.65
C ARG A 35 16.51 0.09 9.56
N PRO A 36 17.66 0.79 9.51
CA PRO A 36 17.66 2.24 9.29
C PRO A 36 17.13 2.58 7.91
N VAL A 37 16.42 3.70 7.79
CA VAL A 37 15.97 4.28 6.51
C VAL A 37 16.73 5.57 6.27
N HIS A 38 17.62 5.57 5.29
CA HIS A 38 18.31 6.78 4.86
C HIS A 38 17.42 7.57 3.89
N SER A 39 17.15 8.83 4.22
CA SER A 39 16.39 9.72 3.33
C SER A 39 17.31 10.25 2.23
N LYS A 40 17.02 9.89 0.98
CA LYS A 40 17.75 10.40 -0.19
C LYS A 40 17.15 11.69 -0.77
N GLY A 41 16.02 12.18 -0.23
CA GLY A 41 15.34 13.39 -0.71
C GLY A 41 14.97 13.35 -2.21
N GLY A 42 14.67 12.17 -2.75
CA GLY A 42 14.33 11.99 -4.18
C GLY A 42 15.53 12.01 -5.13
N ARG A 43 16.79 11.89 -4.63
CA ARG A 43 18.00 11.84 -5.45
C ARG A 43 18.33 10.40 -5.84
N ASN A 44 18.86 10.24 -7.04
CA ASN A 44 19.42 8.97 -7.52
C ASN A 44 20.86 8.76 -7.02
N VAL A 45 21.54 7.72 -7.50
CA VAL A 45 22.93 7.41 -7.15
C VAL A 45 23.92 8.50 -7.53
N HIS A 46 23.64 9.27 -8.59
CA HIS A 46 24.44 10.41 -9.06
C HIS A 46 24.08 11.74 -8.38
N GLY A 47 23.25 11.73 -7.34
CA GLY A 47 22.82 12.94 -6.63
C GLY A 47 21.77 13.80 -7.36
N ARG A 48 21.33 13.42 -8.56
CA ARG A 48 20.32 14.15 -9.34
C ARG A 48 18.92 13.88 -8.81
N VAL A 49 18.07 14.91 -8.75
CA VAL A 49 16.66 14.79 -8.35
C VAL A 49 15.86 14.08 -9.44
N THR A 50 15.49 12.82 -9.20
CA THR A 50 14.65 12.02 -10.10
C THR A 50 13.20 11.94 -9.63
N ALA A 51 12.93 12.13 -8.32
CA ALA A 51 11.60 12.21 -7.76
C ALA A 51 11.45 13.54 -7.01
N ARG A 52 10.73 14.49 -7.63
CA ARG A 52 10.52 15.82 -7.07
C ARG A 52 9.62 15.80 -5.83
N HIS A 53 9.62 16.88 -5.07
CA HIS A 53 8.75 17.12 -3.92
C HIS A 53 8.91 16.10 -2.79
N GLN A 54 10.11 15.57 -2.59
CA GLN A 54 10.46 14.68 -1.49
C GLN A 54 11.61 15.26 -0.67
N GLY A 55 11.62 14.95 0.62
CA GLY A 55 12.69 15.32 1.54
C GLY A 55 12.17 15.91 2.86
N GLY A 56 13.06 15.96 3.84
CA GLY A 56 12.70 16.26 5.22
C GLY A 56 11.82 15.17 5.83
N GLY A 57 11.04 15.53 6.83
CA GLY A 57 10.18 14.61 7.54
C GLY A 57 10.82 13.98 8.75
N HIS A 58 10.01 13.26 9.54
CA HIS A 58 10.46 12.58 10.75
C HIS A 58 11.35 11.38 10.43
N LYS A 59 12.42 11.16 11.20
CA LYS A 59 13.28 9.97 11.11
C LYS A 59 12.45 8.69 11.28
N ARG A 60 12.68 7.70 10.41
CA ARG A 60 11.94 6.43 10.41
C ARG A 60 12.89 5.25 10.42
N THR A 61 12.45 4.16 11.03
CA THR A 61 13.05 2.85 10.90
C THR A 61 12.14 1.97 10.02
N TYR A 62 12.73 1.18 9.15
CA TYR A 62 12.01 0.20 8.32
C TYR A 62 11.77 -1.08 9.13
N ARG A 63 10.56 -1.64 9.02
CA ARG A 63 10.24 -2.97 9.55
C ARG A 63 10.36 -3.99 8.44
N LEU A 64 11.11 -5.05 8.68
CA LEU A 64 11.24 -6.16 7.75
C LEU A 64 9.94 -6.96 7.76
N ILE A 65 9.17 -6.83 6.69
CA ILE A 65 7.91 -7.56 6.52
C ILE A 65 8.17 -8.80 5.68
N ASP A 66 7.69 -9.92 6.14
CA ASP A 66 7.72 -11.16 5.37
C ASP A 66 6.62 -11.13 4.29
N PHE A 67 7.02 -10.90 3.06
CA PHE A 67 6.15 -10.91 1.89
C PHE A 67 6.19 -12.23 1.12
N ARG A 68 7.02 -13.19 1.53
CA ARG A 68 7.16 -14.49 0.84
C ARG A 68 6.46 -15.61 1.57
N ARG A 69 6.77 -15.81 2.84
CA ARG A 69 6.14 -16.77 3.75
C ARG A 69 6.21 -18.25 3.35
N HIS A 70 6.87 -18.60 2.23
CA HIS A 70 6.87 -19.97 1.69
C HIS A 70 7.78 -20.92 2.49
N ASP A 71 8.81 -20.40 3.12
CA ASP A 71 9.77 -21.14 3.95
C ASP A 71 9.21 -21.52 5.34
N LYS A 72 7.99 -21.09 5.65
CA LYS A 72 7.28 -21.38 6.90
C LYS A 72 5.97 -22.16 6.67
N ASP A 73 5.91 -22.92 5.58
CA ASP A 73 4.76 -23.77 5.31
C ASP A 73 4.66 -24.90 6.36
N GLY A 74 3.46 -25.10 6.89
CA GLY A 74 3.20 -26.09 7.95
C GLY A 74 3.68 -25.69 9.35
N VAL A 75 4.39 -24.57 9.49
CA VAL A 75 4.82 -24.07 10.80
C VAL A 75 3.81 -23.07 11.34
N PRO A 76 3.09 -23.37 12.42
CA PRO A 76 2.14 -22.43 13.00
C PRO A 76 2.83 -21.29 13.72
N ALA A 77 2.19 -20.14 13.72
CA ALA A 77 2.63 -18.95 14.44
C ALA A 77 1.50 -18.35 15.26
N LYS A 78 1.83 -17.73 16.39
CA LYS A 78 0.93 -16.96 17.23
C LYS A 78 1.13 -15.46 16.99
N VAL A 79 0.05 -14.72 16.86
CA VAL A 79 0.09 -13.25 16.83
C VAL A 79 0.48 -12.74 18.20
N ALA A 80 1.71 -12.27 18.34
CA ALA A 80 2.21 -11.73 19.60
C ALA A 80 1.72 -10.31 19.82
N HIS A 81 1.83 -9.45 18.81
CA HIS A 81 1.44 -8.04 18.91
C HIS A 81 0.94 -7.49 17.57
N ILE A 82 0.09 -6.45 17.64
CA ILE A 82 -0.26 -5.59 16.52
C ILE A 82 0.43 -4.25 16.74
N GLU A 83 1.17 -3.78 15.73
CA GLU A 83 2.04 -2.61 15.84
C GLU A 83 1.78 -1.56 14.74
N TYR A 84 2.17 -0.33 15.03
CA TYR A 84 2.19 0.78 14.06
C TYR A 84 3.47 0.77 13.23
N ASP A 85 3.35 0.91 11.91
CA ASP A 85 4.49 1.15 11.02
C ASP A 85 4.38 2.52 10.34
N PRO A 86 5.34 3.45 10.53
CA PRO A 86 5.32 4.76 9.90
C PRO A 86 5.59 4.72 8.38
N ASN A 87 6.01 3.59 7.83
CA ASN A 87 6.37 3.44 6.42
C ASN A 87 5.20 2.98 5.55
N ARG A 88 4.10 2.55 6.17
CA ARG A 88 2.90 2.07 5.46
C ARG A 88 1.62 2.54 6.13
N THR A 89 0.53 2.41 5.42
CA THR A 89 -0.80 2.78 5.92
C THR A 89 -1.45 1.66 6.73
N SER A 90 -1.12 0.40 6.45
CA SER A 90 -1.59 -0.78 7.18
C SER A 90 -0.91 -0.92 8.53
N ARG A 91 -1.58 -1.59 9.49
CA ARG A 91 -0.94 -2.13 10.69
C ARG A 91 -0.11 -3.35 10.32
N ILE A 92 0.83 -3.71 11.19
CA ILE A 92 1.64 -4.92 11.07
C ILE A 92 1.40 -5.80 12.30
N ALA A 93 1.47 -7.12 12.10
CA ALA A 93 1.38 -8.09 13.18
C ALA A 93 2.74 -8.77 13.36
N LEU A 94 3.22 -8.81 14.59
CA LEU A 94 4.39 -9.57 14.98
C LEU A 94 3.95 -11.02 15.25
N LEU A 95 4.50 -11.95 14.48
CA LEU A 95 4.29 -13.39 14.64
C LEU A 95 5.45 -14.00 15.40
N HIS A 96 5.13 -14.87 16.36
CA HIS A 96 6.06 -15.81 16.96
C HIS A 96 5.75 -17.20 16.44
N TYR A 97 6.65 -17.77 15.66
CA TYR A 97 6.56 -19.13 15.16
C TYR A 97 6.95 -20.14 16.24
N VAL A 98 6.44 -21.38 16.14
CA VAL A 98 6.75 -22.45 17.09
C VAL A 98 8.24 -22.81 17.09
N ASP A 99 8.93 -22.61 15.95
CA ASP A 99 10.38 -22.79 15.81
C ASP A 99 11.23 -21.64 16.43
N GLY A 100 10.60 -20.70 17.12
CA GLY A 100 11.26 -19.56 17.79
C GLY A 100 11.51 -18.35 16.91
N GLU A 101 11.32 -18.45 15.59
CA GLU A 101 11.54 -17.30 14.69
C GLU A 101 10.42 -16.26 14.83
N LYS A 102 10.81 -14.99 14.76
CA LYS A 102 9.86 -13.86 14.77
C LYS A 102 9.80 -13.24 13.39
N ARG A 103 8.60 -12.91 12.91
CA ARG A 103 8.40 -12.20 11.63
C ARG A 103 7.26 -11.20 11.72
N TYR A 104 7.35 -10.14 10.92
CA TYR A 104 6.23 -9.23 10.69
C TYR A 104 5.44 -9.62 9.45
N ILE A 105 4.13 -9.54 9.55
CA ILE A 105 3.21 -9.60 8.41
C ILE A 105 2.33 -8.35 8.38
N LEU A 106 1.61 -8.11 7.27
CA LEU A 106 0.53 -7.13 7.25
C LEU A 106 -0.61 -7.66 8.12
N ALA A 107 -1.15 -6.83 9.01
CA ALA A 107 -2.28 -7.22 9.83
C ALA A 107 -3.58 -7.16 9.01
N PRO A 108 -4.27 -8.28 8.75
CA PRO A 108 -5.60 -8.27 8.17
C PRO A 108 -6.62 -7.70 9.15
N GLN A 109 -7.76 -7.31 8.61
CA GLN A 109 -8.88 -6.86 9.41
C GLN A 109 -9.40 -8.00 10.30
N GLY A 110 -9.67 -7.68 11.56
CA GLY A 110 -10.19 -8.64 12.53
C GLY A 110 -9.15 -9.52 13.23
N LEU A 111 -7.87 -9.50 12.80
CA LEU A 111 -6.80 -10.23 13.48
C LEU A 111 -6.53 -9.62 14.86
N LYS A 112 -6.44 -10.47 15.88
CA LYS A 112 -6.21 -10.07 17.26
C LYS A 112 -4.93 -10.68 17.83
N GLN A 113 -4.45 -10.11 18.92
CA GLN A 113 -3.37 -10.70 19.70
C GLN A 113 -3.82 -12.06 20.24
N GLY A 114 -2.96 -13.06 20.09
CA GLY A 114 -3.24 -14.43 20.52
C GLY A 114 -3.73 -15.34 19.39
N ASP A 115 -4.23 -14.80 18.27
CA ASP A 115 -4.70 -15.60 17.14
C ASP A 115 -3.58 -16.45 16.56
N ARG A 116 -3.95 -17.61 16.03
CA ARG A 116 -3.03 -18.52 15.32
C ARG A 116 -3.07 -18.27 13.83
N VAL A 117 -1.92 -18.24 13.22
CA VAL A 117 -1.72 -18.02 11.77
C VAL A 117 -0.84 -19.13 11.22
N GLU A 118 -1.24 -19.65 10.07
CA GLU A 118 -0.55 -20.74 9.39
C GLU A 118 -0.30 -20.43 7.91
N ASN A 119 0.68 -21.12 7.33
CA ASN A 119 1.02 -21.01 5.92
C ASN A 119 0.99 -22.40 5.27
N GLY A 120 0.74 -22.43 3.97
CA GLY A 120 0.84 -23.64 3.17
C GLY A 120 -0.50 -24.13 2.65
N ALA A 121 -0.45 -25.25 1.94
CA ALA A 121 -1.61 -25.82 1.26
C ALA A 121 -2.71 -26.34 2.22
N GLY A 122 -2.31 -26.81 3.39
CA GLY A 122 -3.21 -27.35 4.41
C GLY A 122 -3.74 -26.31 5.42
N ALA A 123 -3.41 -25.03 5.25
CA ALA A 123 -3.87 -24.00 6.17
C ALA A 123 -5.36 -23.70 5.95
N ASP A 124 -6.10 -23.47 7.05
CA ASP A 124 -7.50 -23.07 7.01
C ASP A 124 -7.73 -21.74 6.29
N ILE A 125 -8.94 -21.53 5.75
CA ILE A 125 -9.35 -20.28 5.12
C ILE A 125 -9.72 -19.24 6.21
N LYS A 126 -8.71 -18.82 6.98
CA LYS A 126 -8.85 -17.82 8.06
C LYS A 126 -8.04 -16.56 7.73
N PRO A 127 -8.51 -15.36 8.16
CA PRO A 127 -7.75 -14.12 7.96
C PRO A 127 -6.33 -14.20 8.53
N GLY A 128 -5.34 -13.88 7.70
CA GLY A 128 -3.93 -13.96 8.06
C GLY A 128 -3.19 -15.18 7.53
N ASN A 129 -3.88 -16.27 7.23
CA ASN A 129 -3.29 -17.46 6.65
C ASN A 129 -2.88 -17.22 5.20
N ALA A 130 -1.72 -17.75 4.79
CA ALA A 130 -1.18 -17.57 3.44
C ALA A 130 -1.00 -18.91 2.73
N MET A 131 -1.53 -18.99 1.51
CA MET A 131 -1.48 -20.21 0.71
C MET A 131 -1.46 -19.90 -0.79
N PRO A 132 -1.06 -20.85 -1.64
CA PRO A 132 -1.21 -20.75 -3.08
C PRO A 132 -2.69 -20.57 -3.49
N LEU A 133 -2.93 -19.77 -4.54
CA LEU A 133 -4.29 -19.45 -5.03
C LEU A 133 -5.09 -20.69 -5.40
N ARG A 134 -4.42 -21.79 -5.78
CA ARG A 134 -5.10 -23.03 -6.13
C ARG A 134 -5.93 -23.62 -4.99
N TYR A 135 -5.53 -23.36 -3.73
CA TYR A 135 -6.22 -23.89 -2.54
C TYR A 135 -7.25 -22.90 -1.95
N ILE A 136 -7.26 -21.65 -2.40
CA ILE A 136 -8.23 -20.65 -1.93
C ILE A 136 -9.55 -20.81 -2.69
N PRO A 137 -10.71 -20.90 -2.02
CA PRO A 137 -12.02 -20.93 -2.69
C PRO A 137 -12.29 -19.68 -3.52
N THR A 138 -13.04 -19.85 -4.62
CA THR A 138 -13.54 -18.70 -5.40
C THR A 138 -14.46 -17.83 -4.55
N GLY A 139 -14.50 -16.52 -4.83
CA GLY A 139 -15.24 -15.55 -4.04
C GLY A 139 -14.49 -14.99 -2.84
N THR A 140 -13.42 -15.65 -2.37
CA THR A 140 -12.65 -15.24 -1.19
C THR A 140 -11.96 -13.90 -1.42
N MET A 141 -12.02 -13.04 -0.38
CA MET A 141 -11.25 -11.78 -0.33
C MET A 141 -9.83 -12.06 0.17
N MET A 142 -8.85 -11.47 -0.50
CA MET A 142 -7.43 -11.72 -0.23
C MET A 142 -6.62 -10.43 -0.31
N HIS A 143 -5.44 -10.45 0.29
CA HIS A 143 -4.46 -9.38 0.19
C HIS A 143 -3.03 -9.94 0.05
N ALA A 144 -2.03 -9.07 -0.05
CA ALA A 144 -0.62 -9.45 -0.13
C ALA A 144 -0.36 -10.54 -1.19
N ILE A 145 -0.85 -10.32 -2.43
CA ILE A 145 -0.82 -11.32 -3.49
C ILE A 145 0.46 -11.20 -4.32
N GLU A 146 1.03 -12.33 -4.70
CA GLU A 146 2.15 -12.40 -5.63
C GLU A 146 1.71 -12.19 -7.08
N LEU A 147 2.62 -11.70 -7.92
CA LEU A 147 2.47 -11.62 -9.38
C LEU A 147 3.15 -12.78 -10.11
N ARG A 148 4.14 -13.37 -9.48
CA ARG A 148 4.89 -14.53 -9.95
C ARG A 148 5.16 -15.42 -8.74
N PRO A 149 5.09 -16.74 -8.88
CA PRO A 149 5.40 -17.67 -7.79
C PRO A 149 6.78 -17.35 -7.17
N GLY A 150 6.85 -17.30 -5.83
CA GLY A 150 8.07 -16.98 -5.09
C GLY A 150 8.58 -15.53 -5.20
N GLY A 151 7.90 -14.68 -5.98
CA GLY A 151 8.30 -13.27 -6.18
C GLY A 151 7.98 -12.33 -5.03
N GLY A 152 7.31 -12.82 -4.01
CA GLY A 152 6.81 -12.07 -2.87
C GLY A 152 5.58 -11.20 -3.19
N ALA A 153 4.82 -10.88 -2.17
CA ALA A 153 3.58 -10.13 -2.30
C ALA A 153 3.79 -8.72 -2.86
N LYS A 154 3.00 -8.35 -3.87
CA LYS A 154 3.06 -7.02 -4.54
C LYS A 154 1.71 -6.33 -4.65
N ILE A 155 0.63 -7.07 -4.67
CA ILE A 155 -0.73 -6.57 -4.85
C ILE A 155 -1.43 -6.47 -3.49
N ALA A 156 -2.31 -5.47 -3.31
CA ALA A 156 -3.16 -5.28 -2.13
C ALA A 156 -2.38 -5.29 -0.81
N ARG A 157 -1.50 -4.30 -0.61
CA ARG A 157 -0.69 -4.14 0.60
C ARG A 157 -1.02 -2.90 1.41
N SER A 158 -1.81 -1.99 0.86
CA SER A 158 -2.21 -0.76 1.55
C SER A 158 -3.42 -1.01 2.46
N ALA A 159 -3.61 -0.16 3.46
CA ALA A 159 -4.76 -0.21 4.36
C ALA A 159 -6.08 -0.29 3.59
N GLY A 160 -6.98 -1.18 4.01
CA GLY A 160 -8.30 -1.40 3.41
C GLY A 160 -8.27 -1.96 1.99
N SER A 161 -7.12 -2.41 1.49
CA SER A 161 -7.09 -3.01 0.15
C SER A 161 -7.34 -4.51 0.22
N ALA A 162 -8.17 -4.98 -0.71
CA ALA A 162 -8.48 -6.37 -0.91
C ALA A 162 -8.65 -6.68 -2.39
N VAL A 163 -8.50 -7.94 -2.75
CA VAL A 163 -8.69 -8.49 -4.10
C VAL A 163 -9.56 -9.72 -3.97
N GLN A 164 -10.54 -9.86 -4.86
CA GLN A 164 -11.42 -11.01 -4.89
C GLN A 164 -10.93 -12.04 -5.91
N LEU A 165 -10.91 -13.31 -5.52
CA LEU A 165 -10.70 -14.43 -6.43
C LEU A 165 -12.01 -14.73 -7.16
N LEU A 166 -12.07 -14.49 -8.48
CA LEU A 166 -13.28 -14.71 -9.25
C LEU A 166 -13.40 -16.15 -9.77
N ALA A 167 -12.34 -16.65 -10.41
CA ALA A 167 -12.32 -17.96 -11.03
C ALA A 167 -10.91 -18.54 -11.07
N LYS A 168 -10.82 -19.84 -11.25
CA LYS A 168 -9.57 -20.57 -11.52
C LYS A 168 -9.76 -21.38 -12.81
N GLU A 169 -8.90 -21.13 -13.79
CA GLU A 169 -8.96 -21.74 -15.12
C GLU A 169 -7.57 -22.26 -15.50
N GLY A 170 -7.41 -23.56 -15.48
CA GLY A 170 -6.13 -24.22 -15.75
C GLY A 170 -5.00 -23.70 -14.85
N ALA A 171 -3.96 -23.15 -15.45
CA ALA A 171 -2.80 -22.62 -14.74
C ALA A 171 -2.98 -21.18 -14.19
N TYR A 172 -4.16 -20.57 -14.39
CA TYR A 172 -4.38 -19.17 -14.03
C TYR A 172 -5.59 -18.97 -13.12
N ALA A 173 -5.46 -18.01 -12.21
CA ALA A 173 -6.52 -17.47 -11.37
C ALA A 173 -6.91 -16.07 -11.83
N ALA A 174 -8.20 -15.79 -12.00
CA ALA A 174 -8.76 -14.49 -12.34
C ALA A 174 -9.02 -13.68 -11.07
N LEU A 175 -8.37 -12.54 -10.95
CA LEU A 175 -8.42 -11.67 -9.78
C LEU A 175 -9.10 -10.33 -10.11
N ARG A 176 -10.11 -9.96 -9.32
CA ARG A 176 -10.73 -8.63 -9.36
C ARG A 176 -9.96 -7.69 -8.43
N MET A 177 -9.24 -6.75 -9.04
CA MET A 177 -8.43 -5.76 -8.34
C MET A 177 -9.31 -4.66 -7.72
N PRO A 178 -8.81 -3.90 -6.70
CA PRO A 178 -9.53 -2.76 -6.13
C PRO A 178 -9.90 -1.69 -7.16
N SER A 179 -9.15 -1.59 -8.26
CA SER A 179 -9.43 -0.67 -9.38
C SER A 179 -10.57 -1.12 -10.30
N GLY A 180 -11.10 -2.33 -10.11
CA GLY A 180 -12.07 -2.97 -11.01
C GLY A 180 -11.44 -3.69 -12.21
N GLU A 181 -10.10 -3.65 -12.38
CA GLU A 181 -9.38 -4.45 -13.38
C GLU A 181 -9.49 -5.92 -13.02
N ILE A 182 -9.77 -6.78 -14.02
CA ILE A 182 -9.68 -8.25 -13.89
C ILE A 182 -8.36 -8.68 -14.49
N ARG A 183 -7.53 -9.34 -13.68
CA ARG A 183 -6.20 -9.76 -14.06
C ARG A 183 -5.97 -11.22 -13.74
N ARG A 184 -5.33 -11.94 -14.66
CA ARG A 184 -4.91 -13.33 -14.47
C ARG A 184 -3.52 -13.38 -13.84
N VAL A 185 -3.34 -14.28 -12.89
CA VAL A 185 -2.05 -14.64 -12.28
C VAL A 185 -1.95 -16.16 -12.17
N SER A 186 -0.76 -16.72 -12.09
CA SER A 186 -0.59 -18.17 -11.90
C SER A 186 -1.30 -18.62 -10.62
N VAL A 187 -1.91 -19.79 -10.64
CA VAL A 187 -2.54 -20.44 -9.47
C VAL A 187 -1.53 -20.78 -8.37
N ASP A 188 -0.25 -20.88 -8.70
CA ASP A 188 0.83 -21.14 -7.73
C ASP A 188 1.30 -19.87 -7.01
N CYS A 189 0.84 -18.68 -7.45
CA CYS A 189 1.07 -17.46 -6.71
C CYS A 189 0.39 -17.51 -5.34
N ARG A 190 1.09 -17.01 -4.33
CA ARG A 190 0.56 -16.96 -2.95
C ARG A 190 -0.26 -15.71 -2.71
N ALA A 191 -1.24 -15.87 -1.83
CA ALA A 191 -2.02 -14.77 -1.29
C ALA A 191 -2.29 -15.01 0.20
N THR A 192 -2.59 -13.94 0.93
CA THR A 192 -3.05 -14.00 2.32
C THR A 192 -4.54 -13.76 2.35
N VAL A 193 -5.28 -14.60 3.08
CA VAL A 193 -6.74 -14.52 3.22
C VAL A 193 -7.13 -13.28 4.03
N GLY A 194 -8.25 -12.66 3.67
CA GLY A 194 -8.81 -11.47 4.32
C GLY A 194 -8.39 -10.15 3.67
N GLU A 195 -8.91 -9.06 4.18
CA GLU A 195 -8.62 -7.68 3.77
C GLU A 195 -7.52 -7.09 4.64
N VAL A 196 -6.76 -6.14 4.14
CA VAL A 196 -5.78 -5.41 4.96
C VAL A 196 -6.51 -4.52 5.96
N GLY A 197 -6.13 -4.58 7.22
CA GLY A 197 -6.71 -3.76 8.28
C GLY A 197 -6.50 -2.25 8.09
N ASN A 198 -7.03 -1.44 9.04
CA ASN A 198 -6.92 0.03 9.03
C ASN A 198 -7.61 0.72 7.83
N ALA A 199 -8.74 0.19 7.34
CA ALA A 199 -9.45 0.69 6.16
C ALA A 199 -9.78 2.21 6.24
N GLU A 200 -10.09 2.72 7.42
CA GLU A 200 -10.43 4.14 7.63
C GLU A 200 -9.25 5.12 7.53
N GLN A 201 -8.04 4.62 7.31
CA GLN A 201 -6.84 5.47 7.13
C GLN A 201 -7.03 6.52 6.03
N GLY A 202 -7.81 6.21 4.99
CA GLY A 202 -8.15 7.15 3.91
C GLY A 202 -9.02 8.33 4.37
N ASN A 203 -9.78 8.17 5.45
CA ASN A 203 -10.71 9.18 5.97
C ASN A 203 -10.04 10.19 6.92
N ILE A 204 -8.75 9.97 7.26
CA ILE A 204 -8.00 10.85 8.15
C ILE A 204 -7.67 12.17 7.44
N LYS A 205 -8.15 13.28 8.02
CA LYS A 205 -7.88 14.63 7.55
C LYS A 205 -6.64 15.20 8.25
N LEU A 206 -5.67 15.64 7.47
CA LEU A 206 -4.41 16.17 8.02
C LEU A 206 -4.58 17.54 8.69
N GLY A 207 -5.50 18.37 8.20
CA GLY A 207 -5.85 19.68 8.78
C GLY A 207 -4.87 20.81 8.45
N LYS A 208 -3.58 20.55 8.32
CA LYS A 208 -2.55 21.58 8.01
C LYS A 208 -1.45 21.04 7.10
N ALA A 209 -0.84 21.93 6.31
CA ALA A 209 0.26 21.62 5.39
C ALA A 209 1.50 21.05 6.10
N GLY A 210 1.78 21.50 7.34
CA GLY A 210 2.90 21.02 8.13
C GLY A 210 2.88 19.51 8.38
N ARG A 211 1.70 18.87 8.49
CA ARG A 211 1.61 17.41 8.62
C ARG A 211 2.10 16.67 7.38
N ASN A 212 1.94 17.24 6.19
CA ASN A 212 2.55 16.71 4.97
C ASN A 212 4.08 16.85 5.01
N ARG A 213 4.59 17.99 5.54
CA ARG A 213 6.02 18.21 5.71
C ARG A 213 6.63 17.15 6.66
N TRP A 214 5.96 16.81 7.76
CA TRP A 214 6.39 15.73 8.67
C TRP A 214 6.46 14.36 8.01
N LYS A 215 5.62 14.12 6.99
CA LYS A 215 5.65 12.89 6.19
C LYS A 215 6.73 12.89 5.10
N GLY A 216 7.52 13.95 4.98
CA GLY A 216 8.56 14.09 3.97
C GLY A 216 8.07 14.57 2.60
N LYS A 217 6.84 15.06 2.51
CA LYS A 217 6.29 15.65 1.29
C LYS A 217 6.59 17.15 1.27
N ARG A 218 7.32 17.60 0.24
CA ARG A 218 7.59 19.03 0.01
C ARG A 218 6.42 19.67 -0.74
N PRO A 219 6.25 21.01 -0.64
CA PRO A 219 5.26 21.74 -1.42
C PRO A 219 5.41 21.51 -2.92
N SER A 220 4.30 21.50 -3.63
CA SER A 220 4.25 21.40 -5.09
C SER A 220 3.57 22.63 -5.65
N VAL A 221 4.20 23.29 -6.61
CA VAL A 221 3.65 24.42 -7.35
C VAL A 221 2.95 23.90 -8.60
N ARG A 222 1.77 24.43 -8.92
CA ARG A 222 1.03 24.08 -10.14
C ARG A 222 1.73 24.68 -11.37
N GLY A 223 1.78 23.93 -12.47
CA GLY A 223 2.40 24.41 -13.73
C GLY A 223 1.81 25.73 -14.25
N VAL A 224 0.50 25.94 -14.08
CA VAL A 224 -0.19 27.19 -14.46
C VAL A 224 0.32 28.43 -13.68
N ALA A 225 0.91 28.24 -12.49
CA ALA A 225 1.46 29.32 -11.68
C ALA A 225 2.95 29.57 -11.94
N MET A 226 3.52 28.95 -12.94
CA MET A 226 4.93 29.08 -13.36
C MET A 226 5.04 29.94 -14.60
N ASN A 227 6.28 30.35 -14.93
CA ASN A 227 6.59 31.02 -16.18
C ASN A 227 6.60 30.01 -17.37
N PRO A 228 6.46 30.49 -18.63
CA PRO A 228 6.47 29.64 -19.82
C PRO A 228 7.73 28.78 -19.94
N VAL A 229 8.88 29.27 -19.50
CA VAL A 229 10.16 28.55 -19.51
C VAL A 229 10.17 27.35 -18.56
N ASP A 230 9.40 27.42 -17.48
CA ASP A 230 9.41 26.39 -16.41
C ASP A 230 8.39 25.27 -16.64
N HIS A 231 7.30 25.59 -17.35
CA HIS A 231 6.22 24.64 -17.56
C HIS A 231 5.41 24.93 -18.83
N PRO A 232 5.01 23.92 -19.62
CA PRO A 232 4.19 24.11 -20.83
C PRO A 232 2.83 24.77 -20.61
N LEU A 233 2.32 24.80 -19.37
CA LEU A 233 1.08 25.48 -18.99
C LEU A 233 1.33 26.83 -18.32
N GLY A 234 2.56 27.28 -18.25
CA GLY A 234 2.95 28.53 -17.61
C GLY A 234 2.69 29.77 -18.48
N GLY A 235 2.71 30.90 -17.83
CA GLY A 235 2.53 32.24 -18.47
C GLY A 235 1.12 32.79 -18.30
N GLY A 236 0.94 33.99 -18.90
CA GLY A 236 -0.29 34.77 -18.82
C GLY A 236 -0.31 35.79 -17.69
N GLU A 237 -1.32 36.66 -17.68
CA GLU A 237 -1.55 37.66 -16.65
C GLU A 237 -2.60 37.18 -15.65
N GLY A 238 -2.32 37.28 -14.35
CA GLY A 238 -3.24 36.90 -13.29
C GLY A 238 -3.62 35.42 -13.31
N LYS A 239 -4.89 35.09 -13.19
CA LYS A 239 -5.44 33.73 -13.22
C LYS A 239 -5.75 33.28 -14.66
N SER A 240 -4.74 33.02 -15.46
CA SER A 240 -4.92 32.49 -16.78
C SER A 240 -5.22 30.99 -16.78
N SER A 241 -5.89 30.51 -17.81
CA SER A 241 -6.04 29.07 -18.08
C SER A 241 -4.76 28.50 -18.73
N GLY A 242 -4.56 27.17 -18.65
CA GLY A 242 -3.36 26.56 -19.23
C GLY A 242 -3.27 26.57 -20.76
N GLY A 243 -4.30 27.03 -21.48
CA GLY A 243 -4.34 27.17 -22.94
C GLY A 243 -4.27 25.85 -23.73
N ARG A 244 -4.13 24.71 -23.08
CA ARG A 244 -4.00 23.39 -23.69
C ARG A 244 -4.43 22.27 -22.72
N HIS A 245 -4.51 21.04 -23.23
CA HIS A 245 -4.77 19.88 -22.37
C HIS A 245 -3.72 19.76 -21.25
N PRO A 246 -4.12 19.26 -20.05
CA PRO A 246 -3.18 19.07 -18.95
C PRO A 246 -2.00 18.19 -19.34
N VAL A 247 -0.80 18.70 -19.12
CA VAL A 247 0.46 18.01 -19.42
C VAL A 247 1.42 18.10 -18.25
N SER A 248 2.37 17.16 -18.20
CA SER A 248 3.49 17.20 -17.26
C SER A 248 4.50 18.29 -17.64
N PRO A 249 5.47 18.65 -16.77
CA PRO A 249 6.56 19.57 -17.11
C PRO A 249 7.37 19.20 -18.37
N TRP A 250 7.33 17.95 -18.77
CA TRP A 250 7.99 17.42 -19.97
C TRP A 250 7.03 17.28 -21.17
N GLY A 251 5.85 17.91 -21.12
CA GLY A 251 4.87 17.90 -22.20
C GLY A 251 4.08 16.60 -22.38
N LYS A 252 4.24 15.61 -21.49
CA LYS A 252 3.48 14.36 -21.58
C LYS A 252 2.03 14.58 -21.08
N PRO A 253 1.00 14.15 -21.85
CA PRO A 253 -0.39 14.23 -21.43
C PRO A 253 -0.62 13.52 -20.09
N GLU A 254 -1.45 14.11 -19.23
CA GLU A 254 -1.86 13.50 -17.96
C GLU A 254 -2.87 12.36 -18.19
N GLY A 255 -2.85 11.37 -17.32
CA GLY A 255 -3.87 10.32 -17.23
C GLY A 255 -3.63 9.07 -18.08
N ARG A 256 -2.81 9.10 -19.12
CA ARG A 256 -2.50 7.93 -19.97
C ARG A 256 -1.03 7.53 -19.87
N THR A 257 -0.57 7.23 -18.65
CA THR A 257 0.85 6.97 -18.38
C THR A 257 1.29 5.53 -18.63
N ARG A 258 0.33 4.58 -18.77
CA ARG A 258 0.67 3.19 -19.08
C ARG A 258 1.24 3.08 -20.49
N LYS A 259 2.45 2.55 -20.60
CA LYS A 259 3.09 2.25 -21.89
C LYS A 259 2.22 1.24 -22.67
N ALA A 260 1.96 1.51 -23.95
CA ALA A 260 1.26 0.61 -24.84
C ALA A 260 2.04 -0.70 -25.05
N HIS A 261 1.33 -1.76 -25.39
CA HIS A 261 1.90 -3.07 -25.79
C HIS A 261 2.87 -3.68 -24.76
N LYS A 262 2.54 -3.57 -23.46
CA LYS A 262 3.32 -4.27 -22.43
C LYS A 262 3.06 -5.78 -22.49
N PRO A 263 4.08 -6.63 -22.32
CA PRO A 263 3.89 -8.10 -22.28
C PRO A 263 2.85 -8.55 -21.25
N SER A 264 2.66 -7.78 -20.18
CA SER A 264 1.65 -8.05 -19.15
C SER A 264 0.21 -7.75 -19.58
N ASP A 265 -0.02 -7.15 -20.76
CA ASP A 265 -1.39 -6.84 -21.24
C ASP A 265 -2.16 -8.13 -21.57
N ARG A 266 -1.49 -9.21 -22.00
CA ARG A 266 -2.08 -10.54 -22.19
C ARG A 266 -2.69 -11.16 -20.92
N LEU A 267 -2.27 -10.68 -19.75
CA LEU A 267 -2.79 -11.15 -18.46
C LEU A 267 -3.95 -10.30 -17.94
N ILE A 268 -4.37 -9.25 -18.64
CA ILE A 268 -5.49 -8.40 -18.28
C ILE A 268 -6.70 -8.82 -19.10
N SER A 269 -7.67 -9.50 -18.47
CA SER A 269 -8.92 -9.91 -19.12
C SER A 269 -9.89 -8.74 -19.27
N ARG A 270 -9.95 -7.87 -18.28
CA ARG A 270 -10.81 -6.67 -18.30
C ARG A 270 -10.07 -5.47 -17.72
N ARG A 271 -9.95 -4.40 -18.50
CA ARG A 271 -9.36 -3.14 -18.00
C ARG A 271 -10.35 -2.39 -17.11
N ARG A 272 -9.83 -1.51 -16.26
CA ARG A 272 -10.64 -0.56 -15.49
C ARG A 272 -11.56 0.22 -16.44
N GLY A 273 -12.86 0.21 -16.20
CA GLY A 273 -13.81 1.00 -16.97
C GLY A 273 -13.48 2.50 -16.92
N LYS A 274 -13.74 3.22 -17.99
CA LYS A 274 -13.73 4.68 -17.94
C LYS A 274 -14.89 5.08 -17.02
N ASN A 275 -14.62 5.80 -15.94
CA ASN A 275 -15.68 6.50 -15.23
C ASN A 275 -16.31 7.44 -16.25
N LYS A 276 -17.52 7.17 -16.65
CA LYS A 276 -18.36 8.18 -17.32
C LYS A 276 -18.53 9.30 -16.28
N ARG A 277 -17.90 10.44 -16.51
CA ARG A 277 -18.25 11.70 -15.85
C ARG A 277 -19.57 12.19 -16.38
#